data_69fb212ee787c60a263c8e46650c0e8f
#
_entry.id   69fb212ee787c60a263c8e46650c0e8f
#
_cell.length_a   1.000
_cell.length_b   1.000
_cell.length_c   1.000
_cell.angle_alpha   90.00
_cell.angle_beta   90.00
_cell.angle_gamma   90.00
#
_symmetry.space_group_name_H-M   'P 1'
#
loop_
_entity.id
_entity.type
_entity.pdbx_description
1 polymer ?
#
loop_
_entity_poly.entity_id
_entity_poly.type
_entity_poly.pdbx_seq_one_letter_code
_entity_poly.pdbx_strand_id
1 'polypeptide(L)'
;MSKDRPVYVISVAAELVEMHPQTLRLYERKGLIRPKRSAGKTRLYSERDIERLREIRRLTQELGVNLAGVEEIMRLREELEKLQSQYESRRRELLDRYGERYLEALKAPALPAPDEPPREERPVYVISVAAELVEMHPQTLRLYERKGLIRPKRSAGKTRLYSERDIERLREIRRLTQELGVNLAGVEEIMRLRERIEELRARIQIEIEHVERTLAEGA
;
A
#
# COMPACT_ATOMS: atom_id res chain seq x y z
N MET A 1 18.76 -21.57 4.87
CA MET A 1 18.86 -21.63 3.39
C MET A 1 18.33 -20.34 2.83
N SER A 2 19.00 -19.73 1.83
CA SER A 2 18.53 -18.47 1.24
C SER A 2 17.24 -18.72 0.45
N LYS A 3 16.16 -18.01 0.78
CA LYS A 3 14.86 -18.06 0.08
C LYS A 3 14.96 -17.69 -1.42
N ASP A 4 16.04 -17.04 -1.82
CA ASP A 4 16.29 -16.60 -3.20
C ASP A 4 16.98 -17.65 -4.08
N ARG A 5 17.32 -18.84 -3.55
CA ARG A 5 17.93 -19.91 -4.36
C ARG A 5 16.88 -20.53 -5.29
N PRO A 6 17.07 -20.48 -6.62
CA PRO A 6 16.12 -21.03 -7.58
C PRO A 6 16.30 -22.55 -7.68
N VAL A 7 15.32 -23.31 -7.21
CA VAL A 7 15.40 -24.78 -7.11
C VAL A 7 14.22 -25.52 -7.76
N TYR A 8 13.07 -24.87 -7.94
CA TYR A 8 11.86 -25.51 -8.44
C TYR A 8 11.69 -25.33 -9.95
N VAL A 9 11.50 -26.41 -10.69
CA VAL A 9 11.07 -26.34 -12.09
C VAL A 9 9.58 -25.97 -12.17
N ILE A 10 9.11 -25.49 -13.33
CA ILE A 10 7.75 -24.95 -13.49
C ILE A 10 6.64 -25.92 -13.10
N SER A 11 6.81 -27.24 -13.34
CA SER A 11 5.82 -28.26 -12.96
C SER A 11 5.66 -28.33 -11.43
N VAL A 12 6.79 -28.38 -10.72
CA VAL A 12 6.81 -28.41 -9.25
C VAL A 12 6.29 -27.09 -8.67
N ALA A 13 6.74 -25.94 -9.22
CA ALA A 13 6.24 -24.64 -8.79
C ALA A 13 4.70 -24.53 -8.96
N ALA A 14 4.16 -24.98 -10.10
CA ALA A 14 2.73 -24.97 -10.39
C ALA A 14 1.95 -25.85 -9.41
N GLU A 15 2.46 -27.03 -9.06
CA GLU A 15 1.87 -27.91 -8.05
C GLU A 15 1.87 -27.28 -6.66
N LEU A 16 3.00 -26.71 -6.22
CA LEU A 16 3.14 -26.05 -4.91
C LEU A 16 2.19 -24.85 -4.69
N VAL A 17 1.78 -24.21 -5.78
CA VAL A 17 0.84 -23.07 -5.73
C VAL A 17 -0.56 -23.42 -6.25
N GLU A 18 -0.81 -24.69 -6.58
CA GLU A 18 -2.09 -25.19 -7.10
C GLU A 18 -2.59 -24.40 -8.32
N MET A 19 -1.69 -24.13 -9.26
CA MET A 19 -1.97 -23.37 -10.48
C MET A 19 -1.51 -24.14 -11.71
N HIS A 20 -2.12 -23.84 -12.86
CA HIS A 20 -1.67 -24.44 -14.12
C HIS A 20 -0.34 -23.81 -14.59
N PRO A 21 0.63 -24.58 -15.13
CA PRO A 21 1.91 -24.04 -15.62
C PRO A 21 1.78 -22.90 -16.65
N GLN A 22 0.71 -22.88 -17.45
CA GLN A 22 0.44 -21.79 -18.40
C GLN A 22 0.13 -20.47 -17.68
N THR A 23 -0.52 -20.53 -16.50
CA THR A 23 -0.77 -19.34 -15.66
C THR A 23 0.54 -18.74 -15.16
N LEU A 24 1.49 -19.57 -14.72
CA LEU A 24 2.81 -19.10 -14.31
C LEU A 24 3.55 -18.41 -15.47
N ARG A 25 3.46 -18.97 -16.69
CA ARG A 25 4.02 -18.32 -17.90
C ARG A 25 3.32 -17.00 -18.23
N LEU A 26 2.03 -16.89 -18.01
CA LEU A 26 1.29 -15.62 -18.17
C LEU A 26 1.82 -14.58 -17.17
N TYR A 27 1.99 -14.95 -15.90
CA TYR A 27 2.51 -14.05 -14.88
C TYR A 27 3.96 -13.62 -15.13
N GLU A 28 4.79 -14.51 -15.67
CA GLU A 28 6.15 -14.15 -16.14
C GLU A 28 6.07 -13.10 -17.28
N ARG A 29 5.22 -13.32 -18.31
CA ARG A 29 5.03 -12.35 -19.41
C ARG A 29 4.51 -10.99 -18.94
N LYS A 30 3.70 -10.98 -17.89
CA LYS A 30 3.16 -9.77 -17.24
C LYS A 30 4.16 -9.12 -16.26
N GLY A 31 5.34 -9.73 -16.06
CA GLY A 31 6.35 -9.21 -15.14
C GLY A 31 6.02 -9.39 -13.66
N LEU A 32 4.95 -10.08 -13.32
CA LEU A 32 4.53 -10.36 -11.94
C LEU A 32 5.51 -11.26 -11.21
N ILE A 33 6.19 -12.16 -11.93
CA ILE A 33 7.27 -13.04 -11.44
C ILE A 33 8.43 -13.00 -12.41
N ARG A 34 9.65 -13.24 -11.90
CA ARG A 34 10.88 -13.24 -12.71
C ARG A 34 11.75 -14.45 -12.37
N PRO A 35 11.34 -15.68 -12.78
CA PRO A 35 12.10 -16.87 -12.49
C PRO A 35 13.47 -16.81 -13.14
N LYS A 36 14.49 -17.30 -12.45
CA LYS A 36 15.83 -17.43 -13.03
C LYS A 36 15.85 -18.55 -14.08
N ARG A 37 16.84 -18.52 -14.96
CA ARG A 37 17.04 -19.58 -15.95
C ARG A 37 18.32 -20.35 -15.66
N SER A 38 18.25 -21.67 -15.74
CA SER A 38 19.44 -22.53 -15.69
C SER A 38 20.33 -22.35 -16.95
N ALA A 39 21.52 -22.91 -16.93
CA ALA A 39 22.41 -22.96 -18.11
C ALA A 39 21.69 -23.56 -19.34
N GLY A 40 20.80 -24.53 -19.13
CA GLY A 40 19.95 -25.14 -20.17
C GLY A 40 18.66 -24.34 -20.47
N LYS A 41 18.56 -23.06 -20.12
CA LYS A 41 17.43 -22.17 -20.33
C LYS A 41 16.10 -22.61 -19.66
N THR A 42 16.13 -23.60 -18.77
CA THR A 42 14.96 -24.03 -17.98
C THR A 42 14.62 -22.99 -16.93
N ARG A 43 13.31 -22.68 -16.75
CA ARG A 43 12.81 -21.80 -15.67
C ARG A 43 13.01 -22.46 -14.32
N LEU A 44 13.60 -21.73 -13.40
CA LEU A 44 13.79 -22.14 -12.02
C LEU A 44 13.20 -21.09 -11.08
N TYR A 45 12.33 -21.53 -10.19
CA TYR A 45 11.64 -20.72 -9.21
C TYR A 45 12.31 -20.87 -7.86
N SER A 46 12.43 -19.79 -7.13
CA SER A 46 12.89 -19.74 -5.74
C SER A 46 11.71 -19.88 -4.78
N GLU A 47 11.98 -20.10 -3.49
CA GLU A 47 10.94 -20.07 -2.45
C GLU A 47 10.21 -18.72 -2.42
N ARG A 48 10.93 -17.61 -2.62
CA ARG A 48 10.34 -16.28 -2.75
C ARG A 48 9.39 -16.17 -3.94
N ASP A 49 9.70 -16.79 -5.07
CA ASP A 49 8.76 -16.83 -6.20
C ASP A 49 7.51 -17.63 -5.87
N ILE A 50 7.63 -18.72 -5.12
CA ILE A 50 6.48 -19.52 -4.66
C ILE A 50 5.60 -18.70 -3.70
N GLU A 51 6.18 -18.01 -2.72
CA GLU A 51 5.45 -17.11 -1.82
C GLU A 51 4.71 -16.02 -2.61
N ARG A 52 5.37 -15.42 -3.60
CA ARG A 52 4.78 -14.40 -4.48
C ARG A 52 3.62 -14.97 -5.32
N LEU A 53 3.77 -16.16 -5.87
CA LEU A 53 2.70 -16.84 -6.62
C LEU A 53 1.48 -17.19 -5.74
N ARG A 54 1.70 -17.63 -4.51
CA ARG A 54 0.62 -17.87 -3.53
C ARG A 54 -0.17 -16.59 -3.25
N GLU A 55 0.53 -15.47 -3.10
CA GLU A 55 -0.12 -14.18 -2.88
C GLU A 55 -0.91 -13.71 -4.11
N ILE A 56 -0.37 -13.87 -5.32
CA ILE A 56 -1.10 -13.55 -6.57
C ILE A 56 -2.37 -14.42 -6.67
N ARG A 57 -2.27 -15.71 -6.32
CA ARG A 57 -3.43 -16.61 -6.28
C ARG A 57 -4.49 -16.11 -5.28
N ARG A 58 -4.07 -15.75 -4.06
CA ARG A 58 -4.98 -15.21 -3.05
C ARG A 58 -5.71 -13.97 -3.56
N LEU A 59 -4.98 -13.03 -4.14
CA LEU A 59 -5.56 -11.80 -4.69
C LEU A 59 -6.56 -12.09 -5.82
N THR A 60 -6.22 -13.00 -6.74
CA THR A 60 -7.07 -13.29 -7.92
C THR A 60 -8.23 -14.20 -7.61
N GLN A 61 -8.03 -15.26 -6.84
CA GLN A 61 -9.05 -16.32 -6.65
C GLN A 61 -9.92 -16.10 -5.40
N GLU A 62 -9.32 -15.61 -4.29
CA GLU A 62 -10.07 -15.42 -3.04
C GLU A 62 -10.65 -14.01 -2.95
N LEU A 63 -9.90 -12.97 -3.35
CA LEU A 63 -10.34 -11.58 -3.28
C LEU A 63 -10.94 -11.06 -4.60
N GLY A 64 -10.87 -11.83 -5.68
CA GLY A 64 -11.44 -11.44 -6.97
C GLY A 64 -10.77 -10.23 -7.63
N VAL A 65 -9.51 -9.92 -7.27
CA VAL A 65 -8.75 -8.82 -7.85
C VAL A 65 -8.35 -9.18 -9.28
N ASN A 66 -8.61 -8.30 -10.23
CA ASN A 66 -8.15 -8.51 -11.60
C ASN A 66 -6.63 -8.27 -11.75
N LEU A 67 -6.07 -8.67 -12.88
CA LEU A 67 -4.63 -8.69 -13.07
C LEU A 67 -3.99 -7.30 -12.98
N ALA A 68 -4.66 -6.25 -13.47
CA ALA A 68 -4.22 -4.86 -13.33
C ALA A 68 -4.12 -4.43 -11.85
N GLY A 69 -5.10 -4.83 -11.04
CA GLY A 69 -5.07 -4.61 -9.59
C GLY A 69 -3.93 -5.38 -8.91
N VAL A 70 -3.68 -6.62 -9.33
CA VAL A 70 -2.56 -7.42 -8.80
C VAL A 70 -1.22 -6.75 -9.08
N GLU A 71 -0.99 -6.22 -10.29
CA GLU A 71 0.23 -5.51 -10.65
C GLU A 71 0.49 -4.33 -9.70
N GLU A 72 -0.51 -3.48 -9.47
CA GLU A 72 -0.39 -2.32 -8.58
C GLU A 72 -0.25 -2.72 -7.11
N ILE A 73 -0.99 -3.72 -6.63
CA ILE A 73 -0.88 -4.24 -5.25
C ILE A 73 0.53 -4.78 -4.99
N MET A 74 1.09 -5.55 -5.92
CA MET A 74 2.44 -6.10 -5.76
C MET A 74 3.50 -5.00 -5.72
N ARG A 75 3.34 -3.94 -6.55
CA ARG A 75 4.21 -2.77 -6.53
C ARG A 75 4.18 -2.04 -5.19
N LEU A 76 2.97 -1.79 -4.65
CA LEU A 76 2.81 -1.12 -3.36
C LEU A 76 3.37 -1.94 -2.19
N ARG A 77 3.27 -3.27 -2.24
CA ARG A 77 3.87 -4.16 -1.24
C ARG A 77 5.39 -4.09 -1.26
N GLU A 78 6.01 -4.08 -2.43
CA GLU A 78 7.45 -3.89 -2.56
C GLU A 78 7.90 -2.52 -2.02
N GLU A 79 7.09 -1.47 -2.25
CA GLU A 79 7.33 -0.14 -1.69
C GLU A 79 7.24 -0.15 -0.15
N LEU A 80 6.22 -0.81 0.40
CA LEU A 80 6.03 -0.95 1.86
C LEU A 80 7.20 -1.71 2.50
N GLU A 81 7.61 -2.85 1.93
CA GLU A 81 8.76 -3.64 2.40
C GLU A 81 10.06 -2.82 2.37
N LYS A 82 10.28 -2.07 1.28
CA LYS A 82 11.44 -1.19 1.15
C LYS A 82 11.44 -0.09 2.22
N LEU A 83 10.30 0.55 2.45
CA LEU A 83 10.16 1.59 3.46
C LEU A 83 10.42 1.04 4.87
N GLN A 84 9.89 -0.14 5.19
CA GLN A 84 10.14 -0.82 6.46
C GLN A 84 11.63 -1.14 6.66
N SER A 85 12.28 -1.68 5.63
CA SER A 85 13.71 -2.02 5.68
C SER A 85 14.58 -0.77 5.85
N GLN A 86 14.26 0.32 5.17
CA GLN A 86 14.96 1.61 5.32
C GLN A 86 14.79 2.17 6.75
N TYR A 87 13.59 2.10 7.29
CA TYR A 87 13.32 2.53 8.65
C TYR A 87 14.10 1.71 9.69
N GLU A 88 14.10 0.38 9.57
CA GLU A 88 14.86 -0.49 10.46
C GLU A 88 16.37 -0.25 10.38
N SER A 89 16.89 0.00 9.17
CA SER A 89 18.30 0.37 8.98
C SER A 89 18.63 1.69 9.66
N ARG A 90 17.77 2.71 9.49
CA ARG A 90 17.96 4.02 10.13
C ARG A 90 17.90 3.94 11.65
N ARG A 91 16.96 3.14 12.18
CA ARG A 91 16.90 2.90 13.64
C ARG A 91 18.17 2.24 14.18
N ARG A 92 18.75 1.27 13.47
CA ARG A 92 20.03 0.65 13.85
C ARG A 92 21.17 1.67 13.85
N GLU A 93 21.28 2.48 12.80
CA GLU A 93 22.30 3.54 12.74
C GLU A 93 22.20 4.53 13.91
N LEU A 94 20.97 4.93 14.27
CA LEU A 94 20.74 5.82 15.41
C LEU A 94 21.09 5.14 16.74
N LEU A 95 20.72 3.89 16.91
CA LEU A 95 21.06 3.10 18.09
C LEU A 95 22.59 2.92 18.23
N ASP A 96 23.28 2.60 17.14
CA ASP A 96 24.74 2.44 17.12
C ASP A 96 25.47 3.76 17.43
N ARG A 97 24.93 4.90 16.95
CA ARG A 97 25.55 6.23 17.15
C ARG A 97 25.29 6.81 18.53
N TYR A 98 24.07 6.66 19.06
CA TYR A 98 23.62 7.35 20.27
C TYR A 98 23.35 6.43 21.46
N GLY A 99 23.31 5.09 21.25
CA GLY A 99 23.14 4.11 22.31
C GLY A 99 21.88 4.33 23.16
N GLU A 100 22.08 4.36 24.49
CA GLU A 100 20.98 4.54 25.44
C GLU A 100 20.26 5.89 25.29
N ARG A 101 20.95 6.96 24.87
CA ARG A 101 20.33 8.27 24.63
C ARG A 101 19.23 8.21 23.57
N TYR A 102 19.40 7.39 22.51
CA TYR A 102 18.36 7.15 21.52
C TYR A 102 17.14 6.45 22.15
N LEU A 103 17.38 5.44 23.00
CA LEU A 103 16.30 4.71 23.67
C LEU A 103 15.53 5.61 24.66
N GLU A 104 16.21 6.51 25.37
CA GLU A 104 15.58 7.51 26.23
C GLU A 104 14.77 8.53 25.42
N ALA A 105 15.30 9.01 24.30
CA ALA A 105 14.58 9.90 23.40
C ALA A 105 13.27 9.31 22.90
N LEU A 106 13.23 8.01 22.58
CA LEU A 106 12.00 7.31 22.16
C LEU A 106 10.92 7.23 23.26
N LYS A 107 11.30 7.34 24.54
CA LYS A 107 10.37 7.30 25.67
C LYS A 107 9.80 8.67 26.01
N ALA A 108 10.44 9.74 25.55
CA ALA A 108 9.96 11.09 25.81
C ALA A 108 8.54 11.29 25.21
N PRO A 109 7.65 12.05 25.86
CA PRO A 109 6.31 12.25 25.36
C PRO A 109 6.32 12.96 24.01
N ALA A 110 5.57 12.41 23.06
CA ALA A 110 5.35 13.06 21.77
C ALA A 110 4.63 14.40 21.95
N LEU A 111 4.88 15.34 21.03
CA LEU A 111 4.13 16.60 21.03
C LEU A 111 2.62 16.33 20.89
N PRO A 112 1.78 17.13 21.57
CA PRO A 112 0.35 17.05 21.37
C PRO A 112 0.01 17.30 19.90
N ALA A 113 -0.97 16.53 19.39
CA ALA A 113 -1.50 16.76 18.05
C ALA A 113 -2.06 18.19 17.94
N PRO A 114 -2.02 18.81 16.75
CA PRO A 114 -2.61 20.14 16.56
C PRO A 114 -4.11 20.13 16.90
N ASP A 115 -4.57 21.16 17.58
CA ASP A 115 -5.96 21.28 18.07
C ASP A 115 -7.01 21.33 16.95
N GLU A 116 -6.62 21.77 15.75
CA GLU A 116 -7.50 21.83 14.59
C GLU A 116 -7.04 20.86 13.48
N PRO A 117 -8.01 20.17 12.81
CA PRO A 117 -7.66 19.36 11.65
C PRO A 117 -7.07 20.24 10.55
N PRO A 118 -6.09 19.71 9.78
CA PRO A 118 -5.53 20.40 8.63
C PRO A 118 -6.64 20.89 7.68
N ARG A 119 -6.39 22.01 6.97
CA ARG A 119 -7.38 22.59 6.03
C ARG A 119 -7.94 21.56 5.04
N GLU A 120 -7.10 20.64 4.58
CA GLU A 120 -7.44 19.55 3.66
C GLU A 120 -8.46 18.55 4.23
N GLU A 121 -8.60 18.47 5.55
CA GLU A 121 -9.57 17.60 6.23
C GLU A 121 -10.90 18.28 6.55
N ARG A 122 -11.04 19.59 6.27
CA ARG A 122 -12.29 20.33 6.52
C ARG A 122 -13.33 19.94 5.46
N PRO A 123 -14.51 19.44 5.86
CA PRO A 123 -15.54 19.00 4.93
C PRO A 123 -16.33 20.21 4.41
N VAL A 124 -16.11 20.60 3.16
CA VAL A 124 -16.68 21.82 2.58
C VAL A 124 -17.53 21.59 1.31
N TYR A 125 -17.35 20.46 0.62
CA TYR A 125 -18.02 20.23 -0.66
C TYR A 125 -19.26 19.35 -0.51
N VAL A 126 -20.41 19.80 -1.02
CA VAL A 126 -21.58 18.93 -1.17
C VAL A 126 -21.40 17.95 -2.32
N ILE A 127 -22.18 16.86 -2.34
CA ILE A 127 -22.00 15.76 -3.29
C ILE A 127 -22.02 16.18 -4.77
N SER A 128 -22.84 17.19 -5.14
CA SER A 128 -22.90 17.69 -6.52
C SER A 128 -21.57 18.34 -6.95
N VAL A 129 -21.00 19.17 -6.08
CA VAL A 129 -19.71 19.83 -6.31
C VAL A 129 -18.57 18.80 -6.28
N ALA A 130 -18.56 17.89 -5.30
CA ALA A 130 -17.56 16.82 -5.27
C ALA A 130 -17.58 15.97 -6.55
N ALA A 131 -18.76 15.61 -7.04
CA ALA A 131 -18.93 14.82 -8.26
C ALA A 131 -18.42 15.55 -9.49
N GLU A 132 -18.65 16.86 -9.60
CA GLU A 132 -18.13 17.72 -10.67
C GLU A 132 -16.60 17.81 -10.61
N LEU A 133 -16.01 18.08 -9.44
CA LEU A 133 -14.56 18.18 -9.23
C LEU A 133 -13.78 16.91 -9.60
N VAL A 134 -14.43 15.75 -9.48
CA VAL A 134 -13.81 14.47 -9.84
C VAL A 134 -14.34 13.88 -11.15
N GLU A 135 -15.18 14.61 -11.88
CA GLU A 135 -15.81 14.21 -13.15
C GLU A 135 -16.49 12.83 -13.05
N MET A 136 -17.25 12.61 -11.99
CA MET A 136 -17.97 11.37 -11.74
C MET A 136 -19.46 11.63 -11.46
N HIS A 137 -20.31 10.65 -11.73
CA HIS A 137 -21.73 10.77 -11.39
C HIS A 137 -21.93 10.68 -9.86
N PRO A 138 -22.84 11.48 -9.25
CA PRO A 138 -23.10 11.45 -7.80
C PRO A 138 -23.49 10.05 -7.27
N GLN A 139 -24.12 9.20 -8.08
CA GLN A 139 -24.44 7.82 -7.70
C GLN A 139 -23.19 6.95 -7.52
N THR A 140 -22.12 7.23 -8.28
CA THR A 140 -20.83 6.55 -8.14
C THR A 140 -20.20 6.89 -6.79
N LEU A 141 -20.25 8.16 -6.37
CA LEU A 141 -19.77 8.57 -5.05
C LEU A 141 -20.54 7.86 -3.91
N ARG A 142 -21.86 7.73 -4.06
CA ARG A 142 -22.68 6.97 -3.10
C ARG A 142 -22.35 5.48 -3.10
N LEU A 143 -21.98 4.89 -4.24
CA LEU A 143 -21.52 3.52 -4.32
C LEU A 143 -20.20 3.36 -3.55
N TYR A 144 -19.25 4.28 -3.73
CA TYR A 144 -17.95 4.24 -3.05
C TYR A 144 -18.09 4.47 -1.53
N GLU A 145 -19.03 5.33 -1.09
CA GLU A 145 -19.39 5.45 0.33
C GLU A 145 -19.92 4.10 0.89
N ARG A 146 -20.87 3.46 0.20
CA ARG A 146 -21.39 2.14 0.63
C ARG A 146 -20.33 1.05 0.68
N LYS A 147 -19.33 1.13 -0.18
CA LYS A 147 -18.17 0.23 -0.22
C LYS A 147 -17.09 0.59 0.79
N GLY A 148 -17.26 1.68 1.54
CA GLY A 148 -16.28 2.14 2.53
C GLY A 148 -15.01 2.73 1.94
N LEU A 149 -14.97 2.97 0.61
CA LEU A 149 -13.83 3.58 -0.07
C LEU A 149 -13.66 5.06 0.29
N ILE A 150 -14.75 5.75 0.62
CA ILE A 150 -14.77 7.13 1.12
C ILE A 150 -15.71 7.22 2.31
N ARG A 151 -15.46 8.19 3.21
CA ARG A 151 -16.25 8.39 4.43
C ARG A 151 -16.56 9.87 4.62
N PRO A 152 -17.45 10.47 3.79
CA PRO A 152 -17.77 11.87 3.90
C PRO A 152 -18.41 12.19 5.26
N LYS A 153 -18.07 13.30 5.85
CA LYS A 153 -18.70 13.77 7.07
C LYS A 153 -20.15 14.21 6.76
N ARG A 154 -20.99 14.29 7.78
CA ARG A 154 -22.36 14.78 7.66
C ARG A 154 -22.54 16.07 8.42
N SER A 155 -23.18 17.06 7.79
CA SER A 155 -23.60 18.30 8.47
C SER A 155 -24.67 18.01 9.52
N ALA A 156 -24.98 19.00 10.35
CA ALA A 156 -26.14 18.95 11.30
C ALA A 156 -27.45 18.61 10.58
N GLY A 157 -27.63 19.03 9.33
CA GLY A 157 -28.77 18.68 8.46
C GLY A 157 -28.63 17.34 7.71
N LYS A 158 -27.72 16.44 8.12
CA LYS A 158 -27.44 15.13 7.52
C LYS A 158 -26.96 15.15 6.07
N THR A 159 -26.61 16.32 5.53
CA THR A 159 -26.03 16.45 4.18
C THR A 159 -24.59 15.92 4.17
N ARG A 160 -24.22 15.17 3.11
CA ARG A 160 -22.85 14.70 2.90
C ARG A 160 -21.94 15.88 2.57
N LEU A 161 -20.83 15.96 3.27
CA LEU A 161 -19.80 16.96 3.04
C LEU A 161 -18.45 16.25 2.83
N TYR A 162 -17.81 16.60 1.74
CA TYR A 162 -16.51 16.05 1.32
C TYR A 162 -15.41 17.07 1.62
N SER A 163 -14.30 16.59 2.11
CA SER A 163 -13.06 17.37 2.30
C SER A 163 -12.21 17.36 1.03
N GLU A 164 -11.18 18.21 0.96
CA GLU A 164 -10.19 18.15 -0.14
C GLU A 164 -9.52 16.77 -0.20
N ARG A 165 -9.20 16.19 0.94
CA ARG A 165 -8.66 14.82 1.02
C ARG A 165 -9.61 13.76 0.43
N ASP A 166 -10.93 13.92 0.63
CA ASP A 166 -11.92 13.04 -0.01
C ASP A 166 -11.91 13.22 -1.54
N ILE A 167 -11.75 14.45 -2.03
CA ILE A 167 -11.64 14.74 -3.47
C ILE A 167 -10.39 14.08 -4.07
N GLU A 168 -9.24 14.21 -3.43
CA GLU A 168 -8.00 13.55 -3.89
C GLU A 168 -8.15 12.03 -3.90
N ARG A 169 -8.76 11.48 -2.87
CA ARG A 169 -9.05 10.05 -2.79
C ARG A 169 -9.97 9.58 -3.92
N LEU A 170 -11.00 10.35 -4.25
CA LEU A 170 -11.91 10.07 -5.36
C LEU A 170 -11.20 10.16 -6.72
N ARG A 171 -10.31 11.15 -6.93
CA ARG A 171 -9.47 11.26 -8.14
C ARG A 171 -8.60 10.01 -8.31
N GLU A 172 -8.00 9.54 -7.22
CA GLU A 172 -7.17 8.33 -7.28
C GLU A 172 -8.00 7.07 -7.57
N ILE A 173 -9.19 6.91 -6.97
CA ILE A 173 -10.11 5.80 -7.30
C ILE A 173 -10.50 5.86 -8.77
N ARG A 174 -10.77 7.04 -9.32
CA ARG A 174 -11.05 7.23 -10.74
C ARG A 174 -9.87 6.78 -11.60
N ARG A 175 -8.66 7.23 -11.28
CA ARG A 175 -7.43 6.83 -11.99
C ARG A 175 -7.27 5.31 -12.01
N LEU A 176 -7.42 4.66 -10.86
CA LEU A 176 -7.30 3.21 -10.74
C LEU A 176 -8.35 2.49 -11.59
N THR A 177 -9.60 2.95 -11.58
CA THR A 177 -10.71 2.27 -12.27
C THR A 177 -10.75 2.57 -13.75
N GLN A 178 -10.57 3.82 -14.17
CA GLN A 178 -10.78 4.24 -15.55
C GLN A 178 -9.50 4.21 -16.40
N GLU A 179 -8.34 4.59 -15.83
CA GLU A 179 -7.09 4.62 -16.58
C GLU A 179 -6.33 3.29 -16.49
N LEU A 180 -6.27 2.70 -15.30
CA LEU A 180 -5.54 1.44 -15.08
C LEU A 180 -6.43 0.19 -15.18
N GLY A 181 -7.74 0.34 -15.31
CA GLY A 181 -8.66 -0.77 -15.44
C GLY A 181 -8.74 -1.71 -14.22
N VAL A 182 -8.40 -1.20 -13.03
CA VAL A 182 -8.47 -1.96 -11.79
C VAL A 182 -9.93 -2.14 -11.39
N ASN A 183 -10.35 -3.38 -11.09
CA ASN A 183 -11.70 -3.62 -10.59
C ASN A 183 -11.85 -3.16 -9.11
N LEU A 184 -13.09 -3.08 -8.64
CA LEU A 184 -13.40 -2.50 -7.34
C LEU A 184 -12.73 -3.24 -6.17
N ALA A 185 -12.63 -4.57 -6.24
CA ALA A 185 -11.92 -5.38 -5.24
C ALA A 185 -10.42 -5.01 -5.17
N GLY A 186 -9.79 -4.77 -6.33
CA GLY A 186 -8.41 -4.28 -6.40
C GLY A 186 -8.27 -2.87 -5.84
N VAL A 187 -9.22 -1.98 -6.12
CA VAL A 187 -9.22 -0.61 -5.56
C VAL A 187 -9.29 -0.64 -4.03
N GLU A 188 -10.14 -1.48 -3.44
CA GLU A 188 -10.24 -1.61 -1.98
C GLU A 188 -8.90 -1.98 -1.34
N GLU A 189 -8.20 -2.98 -1.89
CA GLU A 189 -6.91 -3.42 -1.37
C GLU A 189 -5.79 -2.40 -1.62
N ILE A 190 -5.76 -1.76 -2.80
CA ILE A 190 -4.80 -0.69 -3.14
C ILE A 190 -4.94 0.49 -2.18
N MET A 191 -6.16 0.96 -1.92
CA MET A 191 -6.40 2.09 -1.03
C MET A 191 -5.98 1.77 0.41
N ARG A 192 -6.22 0.53 0.88
CA ARG A 192 -5.75 0.06 2.19
C ARG A 192 -4.22 0.05 2.29
N LEU A 193 -3.53 -0.42 1.25
CA LEU A 193 -2.06 -0.44 1.25
C LEU A 193 -1.48 0.97 1.22
N ARG A 194 -2.08 1.90 0.47
CA ARG A 194 -1.66 3.31 0.44
C ARG A 194 -1.82 3.98 1.79
N GLU A 195 -2.96 3.81 2.45
CA GLU A 195 -3.17 4.30 3.82
C GLU A 195 -2.07 3.79 4.75
N ARG A 196 -1.76 2.50 4.69
CA ARG A 196 -0.71 1.91 5.52
C ARG A 196 0.69 2.47 5.22
N ILE A 197 0.99 2.75 3.95
CA ILE A 197 2.25 3.40 3.54
C ILE A 197 2.31 4.82 4.09
N GLU A 198 1.23 5.60 3.97
CA GLU A 198 1.16 6.96 4.49
C GLU A 198 1.28 7.00 6.02
N GLU A 199 0.57 6.13 6.73
CA GLU A 199 0.68 5.99 8.19
C GLU A 199 2.11 5.65 8.62
N LEU A 200 2.76 4.73 7.91
CA LEU A 200 4.15 4.37 8.22
C LEU A 200 5.10 5.53 7.96
N ARG A 201 4.94 6.25 6.84
CA ARG A 201 5.75 7.44 6.53
C ARG A 201 5.60 8.53 7.59
N ALA A 202 4.35 8.84 7.96
CA ALA A 202 4.06 9.83 8.99
C ALA A 202 4.67 9.44 10.34
N ARG A 203 4.54 8.17 10.73
CA ARG A 203 5.14 7.67 11.97
C ARG A 203 6.66 7.76 11.96
N ILE A 204 7.31 7.39 10.85
CA ILE A 204 8.76 7.49 10.68
C ILE A 204 9.21 8.95 10.83
N GLN A 205 8.51 9.87 10.17
CA GLN A 205 8.84 11.29 10.20
C GLN A 205 8.75 11.86 11.62
N ILE A 206 7.64 11.58 12.31
CA ILE A 206 7.41 12.03 13.70
C ILE A 206 8.49 11.46 14.64
N GLU A 207 8.82 10.18 14.52
CA GLU A 207 9.83 9.53 15.36
C GLU A 207 11.22 10.14 15.12
N ILE A 208 11.62 10.36 13.87
CA ILE A 208 12.91 10.96 13.53
C ILE A 208 12.99 12.38 14.09
N GLU A 209 12.01 13.23 13.82
CA GLU A 209 11.98 14.62 14.30
C GLU A 209 12.02 14.71 15.83
N HIS A 210 11.29 13.81 16.49
CA HIS A 210 11.26 13.74 17.94
C HIS A 210 12.63 13.38 18.52
N VAL A 211 13.25 12.32 17.99
CA VAL A 211 14.58 11.86 18.42
C VAL A 211 15.65 12.92 18.16
N GLU A 212 15.69 13.51 16.96
CA GLU A 212 16.67 14.53 16.61
C GLU A 212 16.59 15.75 17.53
N ARG A 213 15.37 16.20 17.86
CA ARG A 213 15.15 17.30 18.81
C ARG A 213 15.65 16.96 20.21
N THR A 214 15.21 15.81 20.75
CA THR A 214 15.59 15.38 22.11
C THR A 214 17.11 15.20 22.25
N LEU A 215 17.75 14.70 21.19
CA LEU A 215 19.22 14.57 21.17
C LEU A 215 19.94 15.92 21.08
N ALA A 216 19.35 16.92 20.42
CA ALA A 216 19.90 18.27 20.32
C ALA A 216 19.76 19.05 21.64
N GLU A 217 18.63 18.90 22.35
CA GLU A 217 18.37 19.56 23.65
C GLU A 217 19.20 18.98 24.79
N GLY A 218 19.70 17.76 24.68
CA GLY A 218 20.53 17.07 25.66
C GLY A 218 22.05 17.16 25.40
N ALA A 219 22.48 17.96 24.42
CA ALA A 219 23.90 18.20 24.11
C ALA A 219 24.39 19.52 24.71
#